data_e957aadf270767be50b8c27a036568e2
#
_entry.id   e957aadf270767be50b8c27a036568e2
#
_cell.length_a   1.000
_cell.length_b   1.000
_cell.length_c   1.000
_cell.angle_alpha   90.00
_cell.angle_beta   90.00
_cell.angle_gamma   90.00
#
_symmetry.space_group_name_H-M   'P 1'
#
loop_
_entity.id
_entity.type
_entity.pdbx_description
1 polymer ?
#
loop_
_entity_poly.entity_id
_entity_poly.type
_entity_poly.pdbx_seq_one_letter_code
_entity_poly.pdbx_strand_id
1 'polypeptide(L)'
;MVPENTLHALEHTVENNFTHFETDLRMTKDGEIILNHDATIDRTTHEKGNISELNWKDLKKINAGSKFYERKDLNRKTSFVLLKEALSIFDKLCFNLDLKESGMAEKVYKIIKETNAEDRTLVSSFSPSRLDEFIELSNGEILTSGSFRENVIARYLPTKNRNFRIQALQAPFIYRGLKVHSRKLKEFCEINNLYLHIWTVNNDEDFDKCLEFGCDGIMTDEPLKLRKYLERNS
;
A
#
# COMPACT_ATOMS: atom_id res chain seq x y z
N MET A 1 0.28 -9.45 14.63
CA MET A 1 -0.74 -8.68 13.85
C MET A 1 -1.22 -7.51 14.69
N VAL A 2 -1.33 -6.34 14.10
CA VAL A 2 -1.82 -5.07 14.69
C VAL A 2 -2.94 -4.50 13.82
N PRO A 3 -3.73 -3.52 14.30
CA PRO A 3 -4.78 -2.93 13.46
C PRO A 3 -4.18 -2.17 12.26
N GLU A 4 -4.71 -2.43 11.08
CA GLU A 4 -4.25 -1.89 9.80
C GLU A 4 -4.38 -0.35 9.72
N ASN A 5 -3.53 0.30 8.91
CA ASN A 5 -3.61 1.74 8.60
C ASN A 5 -3.69 2.67 9.83
N THR A 6 -3.07 2.28 10.94
CA THR A 6 -3.11 3.03 12.21
C THR A 6 -1.72 3.44 12.68
N LEU A 7 -1.68 4.37 13.64
CA LEU A 7 -0.44 4.74 14.32
C LEU A 7 0.26 3.51 14.92
N HIS A 8 -0.50 2.59 15.56
CA HIS A 8 0.06 1.35 16.11
C HIS A 8 0.71 0.46 15.03
N ALA A 9 0.18 0.43 13.81
CA ALA A 9 0.80 -0.34 12.71
C ALA A 9 2.14 0.27 12.28
N LEU A 10 2.24 1.59 12.21
CA LEU A 10 3.47 2.31 11.90
C LEU A 10 4.53 2.10 13.00
N GLU A 11 4.16 2.27 14.26
CA GLU A 11 5.02 2.01 15.42
C GLU A 11 5.53 0.57 15.42
N HIS A 12 4.64 -0.40 15.23
CA HIS A 12 4.99 -1.83 15.16
C HIS A 12 5.97 -2.14 14.01
N THR A 13 5.84 -1.46 12.88
CA THR A 13 6.75 -1.59 11.73
C THR A 13 8.17 -1.18 12.14
N VAL A 14 8.32 -0.01 12.78
CA VAL A 14 9.62 0.50 13.25
C VAL A 14 10.19 -0.35 14.38
N GLU A 15 9.39 -0.69 15.40
CA GLU A 15 9.79 -1.51 16.54
C GLU A 15 10.34 -2.88 16.12
N ASN A 16 9.85 -3.40 15.02
CA ASN A 16 10.33 -4.66 14.48
C ASN A 16 11.37 -4.50 13.36
N ASN A 17 11.94 -3.32 13.17
CA ASN A 17 12.96 -3.04 12.15
C ASN A 17 12.54 -3.39 10.72
N PHE A 18 11.27 -3.23 10.37
CA PHE A 18 10.82 -3.22 8.98
C PHE A 18 11.07 -1.86 8.37
N THR A 19 11.41 -1.83 7.09
CA THR A 19 11.79 -0.61 6.36
C THR A 19 10.71 -0.11 5.41
N HIS A 20 9.71 -0.93 5.11
CA HIS A 20 8.66 -0.63 4.15
C HIS A 20 7.28 -0.75 4.80
N PHE A 21 6.41 0.18 4.47
CA PHE A 21 5.02 0.20 4.92
C PHE A 21 4.11 0.49 3.72
N GLU A 22 3.17 -0.41 3.46
CA GLU A 22 2.11 -0.21 2.48
C GLU A 22 0.86 0.29 3.17
N THR A 23 0.17 1.23 2.54
CA THR A 23 -1.06 1.82 3.07
C THR A 23 -1.94 2.44 1.98
N ASP A 24 -3.22 2.45 2.26
CA ASP A 24 -4.24 3.02 1.40
C ASP A 24 -4.59 4.45 1.84
N LEU A 25 -4.87 5.32 0.90
CA LEU A 25 -5.18 6.72 1.16
C LEU A 25 -6.65 7.05 0.88
N ARG A 26 -7.27 7.77 1.82
CA ARG A 26 -8.62 8.33 1.72
C ARG A 26 -8.60 9.82 2.05
N MET A 27 -9.61 10.53 1.57
CA MET A 27 -9.75 11.96 1.82
C MET A 27 -10.99 12.25 2.68
N THR A 28 -10.80 13.02 3.75
CA THR A 28 -11.89 13.45 4.64
C THR A 28 -12.73 14.55 4.01
N LYS A 29 -13.87 14.89 4.63
CA LYS A 29 -14.76 15.98 4.19
C LYS A 29 -14.04 17.33 4.09
N ASP A 30 -13.16 17.62 5.02
CA ASP A 30 -12.36 18.85 5.06
C ASP A 30 -11.05 18.73 4.26
N GLY A 31 -10.94 17.66 3.45
CA GLY A 31 -9.88 17.47 2.48
C GLY A 31 -8.57 16.94 3.08
N GLU A 32 -8.53 16.45 4.31
CA GLU A 32 -7.33 15.84 4.86
C GLU A 32 -7.10 14.44 4.28
N ILE A 33 -5.83 14.08 4.03
CA ILE A 33 -5.46 12.75 3.55
C ILE A 33 -5.09 11.88 4.74
N ILE A 34 -5.82 10.77 4.89
CA ILE A 34 -5.63 9.81 5.99
C ILE A 34 -5.28 8.42 5.44
N LEU A 35 -4.68 7.60 6.29
CA LEU A 35 -4.44 6.19 6.04
C LEU A 35 -5.70 5.39 6.36
N ASN A 36 -6.35 4.80 5.36
CA ASN A 36 -7.50 3.89 5.52
C ASN A 36 -7.85 3.15 4.23
N HIS A 37 -8.13 1.86 4.31
CA HIS A 37 -8.48 1.04 3.15
C HIS A 37 -9.88 1.34 2.62
N ASP A 38 -10.90 1.20 3.47
CA ASP A 38 -12.30 1.30 3.06
C ASP A 38 -12.74 2.78 2.89
N ALA A 39 -13.80 3.02 2.14
CA ALA A 39 -14.44 4.34 2.09
C ALA A 39 -15.15 4.69 3.41
N THR A 40 -15.39 3.70 4.27
CA THR A 40 -16.06 3.86 5.56
C THR A 40 -15.16 3.42 6.71
N ILE A 41 -15.49 3.84 7.92
CA ILE A 41 -14.82 3.42 9.16
C ILE A 41 -15.44 2.17 9.79
N ASP A 42 -16.51 1.65 9.22
CA ASP A 42 -17.40 0.64 9.80
C ASP A 42 -16.73 -0.70 10.10
N ARG A 43 -15.77 -1.13 9.28
CA ARG A 43 -15.14 -2.46 9.42
C ARG A 43 -14.17 -2.52 10.59
N THR A 44 -13.43 -1.45 10.84
CA THR A 44 -12.36 -1.41 11.83
C THR A 44 -12.77 -0.79 13.16
N THR A 45 -13.86 0.00 13.18
CA THR A 45 -14.34 0.73 14.35
C THR A 45 -15.75 0.32 14.75
N HIS A 46 -16.18 0.70 15.96
CA HIS A 46 -17.58 0.56 16.42
C HIS A 46 -18.48 1.66 15.86
N GLU A 47 -17.89 2.78 15.46
CA GLU A 47 -18.59 3.88 14.80
C GLU A 47 -18.85 3.55 13.33
N LYS A 48 -19.74 4.31 12.72
CA LYS A 48 -20.12 4.18 11.31
C LYS A 48 -20.02 5.53 10.60
N GLY A 49 -19.70 5.47 9.31
CA GLY A 49 -19.73 6.65 8.45
C GLY A 49 -18.74 6.60 7.30
N ASN A 50 -19.06 7.36 6.25
CA ASN A 50 -18.16 7.59 5.13
C ASN A 50 -17.07 8.59 5.52
N ILE A 51 -15.83 8.29 5.22
CA ILE A 51 -14.68 9.17 5.49
C ILE A 51 -14.86 10.53 4.80
N SER A 52 -15.38 10.54 3.57
CA SER A 52 -15.66 11.76 2.79
C SER A 52 -16.76 12.65 3.39
N GLU A 53 -17.50 12.19 4.39
CA GLU A 53 -18.53 12.94 5.11
C GLU A 53 -18.07 13.39 6.51
N LEU A 54 -16.94 12.90 6.99
CA LEU A 54 -16.38 13.16 8.32
C LEU A 54 -15.22 14.16 8.24
N ASN A 55 -15.18 15.12 9.16
CA ASN A 55 -14.04 16.00 9.30
C ASN A 55 -12.92 15.32 10.12
N TRP A 56 -11.68 15.65 9.83
CA TRP A 56 -10.52 15.15 10.58
C TRP A 56 -10.64 15.33 12.09
N LYS A 57 -11.12 16.50 12.53
CA LYS A 57 -11.30 16.80 13.97
C LYS A 57 -12.18 15.78 14.72
N ASP A 58 -13.08 15.09 13.99
CA ASP A 58 -13.98 14.10 14.57
C ASP A 58 -13.40 12.69 14.43
N LEU A 59 -12.82 12.37 13.26
CA LEU A 59 -12.13 11.10 13.01
C LEU A 59 -10.99 10.83 14.01
N LYS A 60 -10.17 11.83 14.33
CA LYS A 60 -9.04 11.67 15.25
C LYS A 60 -9.42 11.28 16.68
N LYS A 61 -10.70 11.40 17.07
CA LYS A 61 -11.22 11.00 18.40
C LYS A 61 -11.64 9.54 18.45
N ILE A 62 -11.85 8.92 17.28
CA ILE A 62 -12.33 7.57 17.14
C ILE A 62 -11.17 6.59 17.35
N ASN A 63 -11.43 5.49 18.07
CA ASN A 63 -10.45 4.40 18.17
C ASN A 63 -10.46 3.60 16.86
N ALA A 64 -9.49 3.87 15.96
CA ALA A 64 -9.37 3.28 14.64
C ALA A 64 -9.23 1.74 14.64
N GLY A 65 -8.80 1.16 15.76
CA GLY A 65 -8.62 -0.29 15.94
C GLY A 65 -9.60 -0.94 16.91
N SER A 66 -10.73 -0.29 17.26
CA SER A 66 -11.60 -0.76 18.34
C SER A 66 -12.07 -2.19 18.15
N LYS A 67 -12.55 -2.56 16.98
CA LYS A 67 -12.98 -3.95 16.69
C LYS A 67 -11.83 -4.95 16.64
N PHE A 68 -10.63 -4.52 16.27
CA PHE A 68 -9.44 -5.38 16.32
C PHE A 68 -9.09 -5.71 17.77
N TYR A 69 -9.03 -4.71 18.63
CA TYR A 69 -8.67 -4.88 20.03
C TYR A 69 -9.72 -5.68 20.80
N GLU A 70 -11.00 -5.46 20.54
CA GLU A 70 -12.09 -6.26 21.11
C GLU A 70 -11.94 -7.75 20.77
N ARG A 71 -11.71 -8.09 19.48
CA ARG A 71 -11.50 -9.49 19.06
C ARG A 71 -10.27 -10.17 19.69
N LYS A 72 -9.33 -9.40 20.22
CA LYS A 72 -8.12 -9.87 20.92
C LYS A 72 -8.22 -9.74 22.43
N ASP A 73 -9.37 -9.33 22.96
CA ASP A 73 -9.59 -9.06 24.39
C ASP A 73 -8.55 -8.07 24.97
N LEU A 74 -8.25 -7.02 24.19
CA LEU A 74 -7.27 -6.00 24.53
C LEU A 74 -7.93 -4.65 24.75
N ASN A 75 -7.77 -4.06 25.93
CA ASN A 75 -8.20 -2.69 26.21
C ASN A 75 -7.16 -1.67 25.72
N ARG A 76 -7.07 -1.49 24.40
CA ARG A 76 -6.14 -0.56 23.76
C ARG A 76 -6.87 0.41 22.84
N LYS A 77 -6.21 1.51 22.54
CA LYS A 77 -6.67 2.51 21.57
C LYS A 77 -5.53 2.82 20.59
N THR A 78 -5.93 3.10 19.35
CA THR A 78 -5.03 3.66 18.33
C THR A 78 -5.81 4.69 17.52
N SER A 79 -5.11 5.66 16.92
CA SER A 79 -5.73 6.71 16.11
C SER A 79 -5.66 6.40 14.62
N PHE A 80 -6.57 7.00 13.85
CA PHE A 80 -6.32 7.29 12.46
C PHE A 80 -5.09 8.18 12.35
N VAL A 81 -4.43 8.17 11.20
CA VAL A 81 -3.18 8.92 10.96
C VAL A 81 -3.34 9.75 9.70
N LEU A 82 -2.92 11.02 9.75
CA LEU A 82 -2.75 11.83 8.56
C LEU A 82 -1.53 11.36 7.76
N LEU A 83 -1.62 11.37 6.44
CA LEU A 83 -0.46 11.09 5.59
C LEU A 83 0.73 11.99 5.93
N LYS A 84 0.48 13.29 6.16
CA LYS A 84 1.52 14.24 6.54
C LYS A 84 2.22 13.87 7.84
N GLU A 85 1.46 13.42 8.84
CA GLU A 85 2.02 12.95 10.13
C GLU A 85 2.82 11.66 9.93
N ALA A 86 2.29 10.69 9.18
CA ALA A 86 2.99 9.44 8.89
C ALA A 86 4.34 9.68 8.23
N LEU A 87 4.37 10.49 7.17
CA LEU A 87 5.61 10.79 6.46
C LEU A 87 6.60 11.62 7.28
N SER A 88 6.12 12.52 8.16
CA SER A 88 6.99 13.37 8.98
C SER A 88 7.58 12.65 10.18
N ILE A 89 6.79 11.80 10.86
CA ILE A 89 7.20 11.12 12.09
C ILE A 89 8.06 9.88 11.77
N PHE A 90 7.70 9.16 10.72
CA PHE A 90 8.36 7.92 10.31
C PHE A 90 9.28 8.16 9.10
N ASP A 91 10.18 9.09 9.23
CA ASP A 91 11.07 9.60 8.17
C ASP A 91 12.06 8.57 7.60
N LYS A 92 12.26 7.45 8.31
CA LYS A 92 13.11 6.33 7.88
C LYS A 92 12.35 5.22 7.15
N LEU A 93 11.02 5.25 7.16
CA LEU A 93 10.23 4.27 6.43
C LEU A 93 10.08 4.65 4.95
N CYS A 94 10.17 3.64 4.09
CA CYS A 94 9.70 3.71 2.72
C CYS A 94 8.20 3.42 2.69
N PHE A 95 7.45 4.23 1.96
CA PHE A 95 6.00 4.12 1.88
C PHE A 95 5.54 3.69 0.49
N ASN A 96 4.62 2.73 0.43
CA ASN A 96 3.81 2.43 -0.73
C ASN A 96 2.39 2.96 -0.48
N LEU A 97 1.97 3.95 -1.27
CA LEU A 97 0.74 4.72 -1.06
C LEU A 97 -0.27 4.43 -2.17
N ASP A 98 -1.38 3.73 -1.87
CA ASP A 98 -2.43 3.46 -2.85
C ASP A 98 -3.52 4.54 -2.83
N LEU A 99 -3.67 5.24 -3.96
CA LEU A 99 -4.71 6.27 -4.15
C LEU A 99 -6.08 5.61 -4.38
N LYS A 100 -6.96 5.64 -3.38
CA LYS A 100 -8.29 5.01 -3.46
C LYS A 100 -9.37 5.91 -4.08
N GLU A 101 -9.15 7.22 -4.17
CA GLU A 101 -10.16 8.19 -4.62
C GLU A 101 -9.60 9.15 -5.66
N SER A 102 -10.47 9.67 -6.52
CA SER A 102 -10.11 10.71 -7.46
C SER A 102 -10.05 12.09 -6.78
N GLY A 103 -9.25 13.01 -7.34
CA GLY A 103 -9.11 14.36 -6.83
C GLY A 103 -8.18 14.51 -5.62
N MET A 104 -7.47 13.45 -5.23
CA MET A 104 -6.49 13.51 -4.13
C MET A 104 -5.03 13.62 -4.60
N ALA A 105 -4.77 13.35 -5.88
CA ALA A 105 -3.41 13.25 -6.42
C ALA A 105 -2.56 14.51 -6.15
N GLU A 106 -3.09 15.71 -6.41
CA GLU A 106 -2.37 16.97 -6.17
C GLU A 106 -2.02 17.17 -4.69
N LYS A 107 -2.97 16.86 -3.79
CA LYS A 107 -2.73 17.03 -2.35
C LYS A 107 -1.72 16.02 -1.83
N VAL A 108 -1.78 14.76 -2.30
CA VAL A 108 -0.79 13.72 -1.96
C VAL A 108 0.60 14.14 -2.45
N TYR A 109 0.71 14.59 -3.69
CA TYR A 109 1.98 15.10 -4.22
C TYR A 109 2.55 16.24 -3.37
N LYS A 110 1.73 17.24 -3.03
CA LYS A 110 2.16 18.36 -2.16
C LYS A 110 2.64 17.88 -0.78
N ILE A 111 1.92 16.93 -0.16
CA ILE A 111 2.32 16.38 1.14
C ILE A 111 3.66 15.67 1.05
N ILE A 112 3.90 14.86 0.01
CA ILE A 112 5.17 14.17 -0.21
C ILE A 112 6.31 15.21 -0.34
N LYS A 113 6.11 16.28 -1.11
CA LYS A 113 7.09 17.36 -1.29
C LYS A 113 7.34 18.12 0.02
N GLU A 114 6.29 18.50 0.75
CA GLU A 114 6.39 19.22 2.03
C GLU A 114 7.10 18.41 3.13
N THR A 115 7.09 17.10 3.04
CA THR A 115 7.72 16.18 4.00
C THR A 115 9.06 15.63 3.54
N ASN A 116 9.58 16.08 2.38
CA ASN A 116 10.80 15.59 1.74
C ASN A 116 10.82 14.04 1.66
N ALA A 117 9.71 13.46 1.20
CA ALA A 117 9.51 12.01 1.17
C ALA A 117 9.63 11.39 -0.24
N GLU A 118 10.07 12.15 -1.25
CA GLU A 118 10.12 11.75 -2.65
C GLU A 118 10.91 10.45 -2.86
N ASP A 119 12.13 10.39 -2.31
CA ASP A 119 13.06 9.28 -2.51
C ASP A 119 12.68 7.98 -1.77
N ARG A 120 11.65 8.04 -0.95
CA ARG A 120 11.18 6.92 -0.11
C ARG A 120 9.68 6.63 -0.28
N THR A 121 9.08 7.14 -1.36
CA THR A 121 7.65 6.95 -1.63
C THR A 121 7.44 6.32 -3.00
N LEU A 122 6.64 5.27 -3.04
CA LEU A 122 6.07 4.68 -4.24
C LEU A 122 4.56 4.93 -4.22
N VAL A 123 4.01 5.53 -5.27
CA VAL A 123 2.57 5.77 -5.38
C VAL A 123 1.93 4.78 -6.33
N SER A 124 0.82 4.19 -5.92
CA SER A 124 0.05 3.23 -6.69
C SER A 124 -1.42 3.64 -6.82
N SER A 125 -2.10 3.08 -7.78
CA SER A 125 -3.56 3.09 -7.87
C SER A 125 -4.05 1.99 -8.80
N PHE A 126 -5.16 1.36 -8.44
CA PHE A 126 -5.89 0.47 -9.37
C PHE A 126 -6.46 1.22 -10.57
N SER A 127 -6.82 2.49 -10.41
CA SER A 127 -7.39 3.33 -11.48
C SER A 127 -6.30 3.88 -12.38
N PRO A 128 -6.32 3.58 -13.69
CA PRO A 128 -5.40 4.18 -14.64
C PRO A 128 -5.45 5.71 -14.63
N SER A 129 -6.64 6.31 -14.56
CA SER A 129 -6.81 7.76 -14.59
C SER A 129 -6.21 8.48 -13.39
N ARG A 130 -6.35 7.90 -12.18
CA ARG A 130 -5.74 8.45 -10.96
C ARG A 130 -4.22 8.38 -11.01
N LEU A 131 -3.70 7.25 -11.52
CA LEU A 131 -2.26 7.06 -11.65
C LEU A 131 -1.68 7.99 -12.71
N ASP A 132 -2.32 8.11 -13.89
CA ASP A 132 -1.90 9.01 -14.96
C ASP A 132 -1.86 10.46 -14.47
N GLU A 133 -2.90 10.92 -13.74
CA GLU A 133 -2.95 12.23 -13.08
C GLU A 133 -1.74 12.45 -12.15
N PHE A 134 -1.44 11.47 -11.28
CA PHE A 134 -0.30 11.59 -10.36
C PHE A 134 1.05 11.61 -11.09
N ILE A 135 1.22 10.78 -12.12
CA ILE A 135 2.45 10.75 -12.94
C ILE A 135 2.67 12.09 -13.66
N GLU A 136 1.60 12.72 -14.15
CA GLU A 136 1.66 14.04 -14.79
C GLU A 136 2.03 15.14 -13.79
N LEU A 137 1.39 15.16 -12.61
CA LEU A 137 1.67 16.12 -11.55
C LEU A 137 3.11 16.02 -11.01
N SER A 138 3.59 14.81 -10.81
CA SER A 138 4.94 14.56 -10.29
C SER A 138 6.04 14.67 -11.36
N ASN A 139 5.67 14.75 -12.64
CA ASN A 139 6.60 14.70 -13.77
C ASN A 139 7.63 13.56 -13.68
N GLY A 140 7.26 12.44 -13.03
CA GLY A 140 8.13 11.28 -12.83
C GLY A 140 9.18 11.42 -11.72
N GLU A 141 9.12 12.46 -10.89
CA GLU A 141 10.02 12.64 -9.73
C GLU A 141 9.76 11.62 -8.63
N ILE A 142 8.53 11.13 -8.51
CA ILE A 142 8.13 10.15 -7.49
C ILE A 142 7.88 8.82 -8.18
N LEU A 143 8.40 7.74 -7.59
CA LEU A 143 8.22 6.39 -8.11
C LEU A 143 6.73 6.02 -8.13
N THR A 144 6.30 5.33 -9.19
CA THR A 144 4.93 4.87 -9.34
C THR A 144 4.86 3.41 -9.72
N SER A 145 3.79 2.74 -9.29
CA SER A 145 3.47 1.36 -9.68
C SER A 145 2.35 1.33 -10.70
N GLY A 146 2.34 0.29 -11.53
CA GLY A 146 1.32 0.10 -12.56
C GLY A 146 -0.08 -0.08 -12.01
N SER A 147 -1.05 0.44 -12.74
CA SER A 147 -2.47 0.30 -12.48
C SER A 147 -3.02 -1.06 -12.98
N PHE A 148 -4.33 -1.23 -12.95
CA PHE A 148 -4.99 -2.38 -13.57
C PHE A 148 -4.64 -2.51 -15.07
N ARG A 149 -4.46 -1.40 -15.80
CA ARG A 149 -4.09 -1.39 -17.24
C ARG A 149 -2.76 -2.11 -17.48
N GLU A 150 -1.72 -1.80 -16.72
CA GLU A 150 -0.39 -2.40 -16.86
C GLU A 150 -0.40 -3.87 -16.47
N ASN A 151 -1.16 -4.25 -15.45
CA ASN A 151 -1.36 -5.65 -15.07
C ASN A 151 -2.03 -6.47 -16.19
N VAL A 152 -3.04 -5.92 -16.87
CA VAL A 152 -3.68 -6.56 -18.04
C VAL A 152 -2.67 -6.69 -19.20
N ILE A 153 -1.89 -5.65 -19.47
CA ILE A 153 -0.85 -5.69 -20.50
C ILE A 153 0.15 -6.81 -20.20
N ALA A 154 0.68 -6.87 -18.97
CA ALA A 154 1.65 -7.88 -18.56
C ALA A 154 1.09 -9.31 -18.66
N ARG A 155 -0.19 -9.48 -18.37
CA ARG A 155 -0.84 -10.81 -18.36
C ARG A 155 -1.19 -11.34 -19.74
N TYR A 156 -1.69 -10.49 -20.63
CA TYR A 156 -2.34 -10.93 -21.87
C TYR A 156 -1.59 -10.56 -23.15
N LEU A 157 -0.74 -9.55 -23.15
CA LEU A 157 -0.01 -9.16 -24.33
C LEU A 157 1.35 -9.86 -24.42
N PRO A 158 1.96 -9.88 -25.64
CA PRO A 158 3.30 -10.44 -25.82
C PRO A 158 4.33 -9.72 -24.96
N THR A 159 5.22 -10.50 -24.35
CA THR A 159 6.34 -9.98 -23.57
C THR A 159 7.33 -9.30 -24.51
N LYS A 160 7.42 -7.98 -24.42
CA LYS A 160 8.37 -7.15 -25.16
C LYS A 160 8.67 -5.88 -24.39
N ASN A 161 9.79 -5.25 -24.68
CA ASN A 161 10.11 -3.95 -24.11
C ASN A 161 9.07 -2.90 -24.53
N ARG A 162 8.62 -2.12 -23.53
CA ARG A 162 7.65 -1.02 -23.64
C ARG A 162 8.16 0.16 -22.84
N ASN A 163 7.94 1.35 -23.34
CA ASN A 163 8.34 2.55 -22.63
C ASN A 163 7.27 2.91 -21.56
N PHE A 164 7.31 2.26 -20.40
CA PHE A 164 6.45 2.57 -19.27
C PHE A 164 6.98 3.77 -18.48
N ARG A 165 6.05 4.55 -17.93
CA ARG A 165 6.35 5.66 -17.00
C ARG A 165 6.33 5.23 -15.54
N ILE A 166 6.19 3.93 -15.28
CA ILE A 166 6.14 3.31 -13.96
C ILE A 166 7.45 2.58 -13.66
N GLN A 167 7.74 2.34 -12.38
CA GLN A 167 8.94 1.65 -11.93
C GLN A 167 8.65 0.28 -11.30
N ALA A 168 7.40 0.03 -10.90
CA ALA A 168 6.99 -1.25 -10.32
C ALA A 168 5.70 -1.76 -10.95
N LEU A 169 5.48 -3.06 -10.86
CA LEU A 169 4.19 -3.69 -11.09
C LEU A 169 3.77 -4.43 -9.83
N GLN A 170 2.58 -4.12 -9.32
CA GLN A 170 2.03 -4.75 -8.14
C GLN A 170 0.87 -5.66 -8.55
N ALA A 171 1.03 -6.95 -8.34
CA ALA A 171 0.06 -7.94 -8.79
C ALA A 171 -0.51 -8.75 -7.63
N PRO A 172 -1.83 -9.06 -7.64
CA PRO A 172 -2.40 -9.96 -6.65
C PRO A 172 -1.85 -11.37 -6.85
N PHE A 173 -1.58 -12.07 -5.74
CA PHE A 173 -1.22 -13.49 -5.77
C PHE A 173 -2.34 -14.32 -6.41
N ILE A 174 -3.60 -14.06 -5.99
CA ILE A 174 -4.81 -14.62 -6.58
C ILE A 174 -5.79 -13.46 -6.88
N TYR A 175 -6.34 -13.44 -8.09
CA TYR A 175 -7.40 -12.52 -8.47
C TYR A 175 -8.62 -13.27 -8.97
N ARG A 176 -9.77 -13.14 -8.28
CA ARG A 176 -11.04 -13.83 -8.61
C ARG A 176 -10.86 -15.34 -8.82
N GLY A 177 -10.06 -15.99 -7.96
CA GLY A 177 -9.78 -17.41 -8.00
C GLY A 177 -8.73 -17.86 -9.03
N LEU A 178 -8.17 -16.92 -9.80
CA LEU A 178 -7.11 -17.21 -10.78
C LEU A 178 -5.75 -16.80 -10.23
N LYS A 179 -4.76 -17.68 -10.38
CA LYS A 179 -3.35 -17.35 -10.08
C LYS A 179 -2.85 -16.29 -11.07
N VAL A 180 -2.42 -15.15 -10.55
CA VAL A 180 -1.88 -14.04 -11.36
C VAL A 180 -0.36 -14.14 -11.47
N HIS A 181 0.30 -14.54 -10.38
CA HIS A 181 1.74 -14.74 -10.36
C HIS A 181 2.16 -15.82 -11.37
N SER A 182 3.19 -15.56 -12.13
CA SER A 182 3.72 -16.49 -13.12
C SER A 182 5.13 -16.08 -13.54
N ARG A 183 5.93 -17.05 -14.02
CA ARG A 183 7.25 -16.78 -14.59
C ARG A 183 7.17 -15.77 -15.75
N LYS A 184 6.12 -15.84 -16.58
CA LYS A 184 5.88 -14.86 -17.64
C LYS A 184 5.72 -13.44 -17.11
N LEU A 185 5.07 -13.24 -15.96
CA LEU A 185 4.92 -11.92 -15.32
C LEU A 185 6.28 -11.39 -14.86
N LYS A 186 7.13 -12.23 -14.26
CA LYS A 186 8.49 -11.86 -13.87
C LYS A 186 9.33 -11.49 -15.09
N GLU A 187 9.36 -12.33 -16.13
CA GLU A 187 10.04 -12.04 -17.40
C GLU A 187 9.58 -10.72 -18.03
N PHE A 188 8.27 -10.44 -17.99
CA PHE A 188 7.74 -9.16 -18.45
C PHE A 188 8.31 -7.98 -17.64
N CYS A 189 8.37 -8.10 -16.33
CA CYS A 189 8.93 -7.06 -15.47
C CYS A 189 10.42 -6.86 -15.75
N GLU A 190 11.20 -7.92 -15.87
CA GLU A 190 12.64 -7.86 -16.17
C GLU A 190 12.93 -7.17 -17.51
N ILE A 191 12.20 -7.54 -18.58
CA ILE A 191 12.37 -6.93 -19.92
C ILE A 191 12.02 -5.44 -19.92
N ASN A 192 11.14 -5.02 -19.01
CA ASN A 192 10.67 -3.64 -18.92
C ASN A 192 11.34 -2.85 -17.77
N ASN A 193 12.33 -3.42 -17.10
CA ASN A 193 13.01 -2.84 -15.92
C ASN A 193 12.03 -2.41 -14.81
N LEU A 194 11.06 -3.26 -14.51
CA LEU A 194 10.07 -3.04 -13.47
C LEU A 194 10.34 -3.95 -12.27
N TYR A 195 10.22 -3.43 -11.07
CA TYR A 195 10.12 -4.25 -9.86
C TYR A 195 8.77 -4.97 -9.81
N LEU A 196 8.77 -6.24 -9.39
CA LEU A 196 7.55 -7.03 -9.21
C LEU A 196 7.24 -7.22 -7.73
N HIS A 197 6.15 -6.64 -7.27
CA HIS A 197 5.62 -6.86 -5.91
C HIS A 197 4.34 -7.70 -5.97
N ILE A 198 4.20 -8.64 -5.02
CA ILE A 198 3.03 -9.53 -4.96
C ILE A 198 2.26 -9.31 -3.65
N TRP A 199 0.95 -9.21 -3.75
CA TRP A 199 0.01 -8.99 -2.63
C TRP A 199 -1.23 -9.88 -2.76
N THR A 200 -1.95 -10.23 -1.69
CA THR A 200 -1.47 -10.25 -0.31
C THR A 200 -1.08 -11.67 0.00
N VAL A 201 0.08 -11.91 0.55
CA VAL A 201 0.65 -13.24 0.77
C VAL A 201 0.87 -13.44 2.28
N ASN A 202 0.18 -14.44 2.89
CA ASN A 202 0.10 -14.60 4.34
C ASN A 202 0.47 -15.99 4.86
N ASN A 203 0.88 -16.92 3.99
CA ASN A 203 1.21 -18.29 4.38
C ASN A 203 2.49 -18.80 3.73
N ASP A 204 3.11 -19.81 4.35
CA ASP A 204 4.41 -20.34 3.99
C ASP A 204 4.44 -20.91 2.57
N GLU A 205 3.39 -21.64 2.16
CA GLU A 205 3.29 -22.25 0.81
C GLU A 205 3.28 -21.18 -0.30
N ASP A 206 2.64 -20.03 -0.04
CA ASP A 206 2.59 -18.94 -1.00
C ASP A 206 3.85 -18.07 -0.94
N PHE A 207 4.56 -18.01 0.22
CA PHE A 207 5.92 -17.44 0.30
C PHE A 207 6.88 -18.24 -0.57
N ASP A 208 6.87 -19.59 -0.49
CA ASP A 208 7.67 -20.46 -1.36
C ASP A 208 7.49 -20.11 -2.84
N LYS A 209 6.25 -20.04 -3.29
CA LYS A 209 5.94 -19.72 -4.68
C LYS A 209 6.44 -18.33 -5.09
N CYS A 210 6.32 -17.33 -4.20
CA CYS A 210 6.84 -15.99 -4.46
C CYS A 210 8.37 -15.98 -4.64
N LEU A 211 9.10 -16.74 -3.82
CA LEU A 211 10.54 -16.88 -3.93
C LEU A 211 10.96 -17.67 -5.18
N GLU A 212 10.26 -18.76 -5.50
CA GLU A 212 10.54 -19.60 -6.67
C GLU A 212 10.45 -18.84 -8.00
N PHE A 213 9.47 -17.94 -8.16
CA PHE A 213 9.39 -17.16 -9.40
C PHE A 213 10.13 -15.81 -9.31
N GLY A 214 10.73 -15.48 -8.16
CA GLY A 214 11.67 -14.38 -8.00
C GLY A 214 11.04 -13.00 -8.00
N CYS A 215 9.92 -12.78 -7.26
CA CYS A 215 9.41 -11.43 -7.05
C CYS A 215 10.40 -10.58 -6.25
N ASP A 216 10.34 -9.26 -6.46
CA ASP A 216 11.24 -8.31 -5.81
C ASP A 216 10.71 -7.85 -4.44
N GLY A 217 9.39 -8.02 -4.20
CA GLY A 217 8.76 -7.67 -2.94
C GLY A 217 7.49 -8.47 -2.65
N ILE A 218 7.26 -8.72 -1.38
CA ILE A 218 6.05 -9.39 -0.87
C ILE A 218 5.32 -8.44 0.07
N MET A 219 4.04 -8.17 -0.21
CA MET A 219 3.15 -7.48 0.70
C MET A 219 2.35 -8.50 1.50
N THR A 220 2.40 -8.37 2.82
CA THR A 220 1.82 -9.33 3.76
C THR A 220 1.24 -8.65 5.00
N ASP A 221 0.14 -9.20 5.52
CA ASP A 221 -0.41 -8.82 6.83
C ASP A 221 0.34 -9.48 7.99
N GLU A 222 1.23 -10.44 7.68
CA GLU A 222 1.99 -11.24 8.64
C GLU A 222 3.52 -11.05 8.50
N PRO A 223 4.05 -9.81 8.63
CA PRO A 223 5.45 -9.54 8.34
C PRO A 223 6.43 -10.31 9.24
N LEU A 224 6.09 -10.53 10.52
CA LEU A 224 6.92 -11.33 11.42
C LEU A 224 6.96 -12.81 11.02
N LYS A 225 5.87 -13.33 10.46
CA LYS A 225 5.82 -14.69 9.93
C LYS A 225 6.70 -14.82 8.69
N LEU A 226 6.61 -13.86 7.75
CA LEU A 226 7.45 -13.82 6.57
C LEU A 226 8.94 -13.75 6.93
N ARG A 227 9.32 -12.89 7.89
CA ARG A 227 10.71 -12.81 8.36
C ARG A 227 11.22 -14.14 8.88
N LYS A 228 10.48 -14.77 9.80
CA LYS A 228 10.87 -16.09 10.34
C LYS A 228 10.97 -17.16 9.26
N TYR A 229 10.11 -17.07 8.26
CA TYR A 229 10.15 -17.97 7.11
C TYR A 229 11.44 -17.77 6.29
N LEU A 230 11.79 -16.52 5.96
CA LEU A 230 13.03 -16.19 5.24
C LEU A 230 14.29 -16.61 6.02
N GLU A 231 14.34 -16.36 7.32
CA GLU A 231 15.46 -16.76 8.20
C GLU A 231 15.71 -18.28 8.26
N ARG A 232 14.66 -19.10 8.05
CA ARG A 232 14.78 -20.58 8.04
C ARG A 232 15.21 -21.12 6.68
N ASN A 233 15.02 -20.38 5.61
CA ASN A 233 15.22 -20.83 4.23
C ASN A 233 16.36 -20.05 3.52
N SER A 234 17.08 -19.18 4.24
CA SER A 234 18.32 -18.51 3.83
C SER A 234 19.53 -19.35 4.26
#